data_92c2bc3ee27a6bb85d29882b149d3e5a
#
_entry.id   92c2bc3ee27a6bb85d29882b149d3e5a
#
_cell.length_a   1.000
_cell.length_b   1.000
_cell.length_c   1.000
_cell.angle_alpha   90.00
_cell.angle_beta   90.00
_cell.angle_gamma   90.00
#
_symmetry.space_group_name_H-M   'P 1'
#
loop_
_entity.id
_entity.type
_entity.pdbx_description
1 polymer ?
#
loop_
_entity_poly.entity_id
_entity_poly.type
_entity_poly.pdbx_seq_one_letter_code
_entity_poly.pdbx_strand_id
1 'polypeptide(L)'
;MRKRRAVMAALLVWGTPPECTDEEKARASRTLFVLSLCLIAMATLSQAQAWIYGWTGAAWTQAAEDLCLVAAIWFNRRGELEWATKIICLSELACGLVATSLFGIGFKDEGMLLFPLMLVTAAILLDWRAFVQYAVLVVVSVTCAGLILAAGGVHAMYHTVFNLVNILLTTAVAAGLLARSLKKSVSQSREAGREIMALSERLINAQEEERALLARELHDDLSQQIAALSIGVSNLKRQIPQEHAEAREQSARIQQKLVQVAESIRRVSHELHPAVLEHSGLGAALRDYCSEFGLLTNIRVTCKTEGAFEGVPPAVALCVYRITQEALQNVAKHARVGEAGVELTRTEGLLCLTVSDRGAGMQANRAGMPASLGLVSIKERTRLVKGAFSIQSRPNEGTVLGVRIPL
;
A
#
# COMPACT_ATOMS: atom_id res chain seq x y z
N MET A 1 -5.28 19.94 -16.94
CA MET A 1 -5.14 18.57 -16.43
C MET A 1 -5.68 18.35 -15.00
N ARG A 2 -5.42 19.21 -13.99
CA ARG A 2 -5.94 19.03 -12.61
C ARG A 2 -7.47 18.92 -12.48
N LYS A 3 -8.26 19.76 -13.19
CA LYS A 3 -9.73 19.70 -13.14
C LYS A 3 -10.30 18.38 -13.67
N ARG A 4 -9.75 17.82 -14.76
CA ARG A 4 -10.19 16.51 -15.30
C ARG A 4 -9.91 15.34 -14.34
N ARG A 5 -8.77 15.36 -13.65
CA ARG A 5 -8.45 14.34 -12.61
C ARG A 5 -9.39 14.46 -11.41
N ALA A 6 -9.74 15.66 -10.98
CA ALA A 6 -10.67 15.89 -9.87
C ALA A 6 -12.10 15.41 -10.20
N VAL A 7 -12.58 15.67 -11.41
CA VAL A 7 -13.91 15.19 -11.86
C VAL A 7 -13.92 13.66 -11.97
N MET A 8 -12.86 13.05 -12.51
CA MET A 8 -12.77 11.59 -12.63
C MET A 8 -12.68 10.92 -11.26
N ALA A 9 -11.93 11.50 -10.32
CA ALA A 9 -11.87 11.04 -8.94
C ALA A 9 -13.23 11.15 -8.22
N ALA A 10 -13.95 12.27 -8.43
CA ALA A 10 -15.28 12.48 -7.87
C ALA A 10 -16.31 11.48 -8.42
N LEU A 11 -16.28 11.21 -9.74
CA LEU A 11 -17.13 10.20 -10.38
C LEU A 11 -16.85 8.78 -9.86
N LEU A 12 -15.58 8.42 -9.67
CA LEU A 12 -15.19 7.12 -9.13
C LEU A 12 -15.61 6.95 -7.66
N VAL A 13 -15.52 8.01 -6.86
CA VAL A 13 -16.02 8.02 -5.48
C VAL A 13 -17.55 7.91 -5.45
N TRP A 14 -18.23 8.61 -6.38
CA TRP A 14 -19.69 8.55 -6.50
C TRP A 14 -20.20 7.15 -6.92
N GLY A 15 -19.42 6.39 -7.69
CA GLY A 15 -19.76 5.05 -8.14
C GLY A 15 -19.57 3.95 -7.09
N THR A 16 -18.94 4.22 -5.93
CA THR A 16 -18.74 3.26 -4.86
C THR A 16 -19.82 3.38 -3.78
N PRO A 17 -20.30 2.25 -3.19
CA PRO A 17 -21.20 2.31 -2.04
C PRO A 17 -20.56 3.06 -0.87
N PRO A 18 -21.27 3.94 -0.18
CA PRO A 18 -20.71 4.76 0.91
C PRO A 18 -20.25 3.95 2.13
N GLU A 19 -20.72 2.71 2.31
CA GLU A 19 -20.42 1.85 3.46
C GLU A 19 -19.45 0.69 3.15
N CYS A 20 -18.77 0.70 1.99
CA CYS A 20 -17.93 -0.40 1.58
C CYS A 20 -16.56 -0.35 2.28
N THR A 21 -16.42 -1.07 3.39
CA THR A 21 -15.17 -1.23 4.15
C THR A 21 -14.23 -2.27 3.52
N ASP A 22 -14.74 -3.16 2.67
CA ASP A 22 -13.99 -4.18 1.96
C ASP A 22 -13.39 -3.61 0.66
N GLU A 23 -12.07 -3.52 0.61
CA GLU A 23 -11.33 -2.96 -0.53
C GLU A 23 -11.54 -3.74 -1.83
N GLU A 24 -11.80 -5.03 -1.75
CA GLU A 24 -12.05 -5.89 -2.90
C GLU A 24 -13.43 -5.63 -3.51
N LYS A 25 -14.46 -5.53 -2.66
CA LYS A 25 -15.81 -5.14 -3.10
C LYS A 25 -15.83 -3.73 -3.65
N ALA A 26 -15.10 -2.80 -3.04
CA ALA A 26 -14.97 -1.44 -3.53
C ALA A 26 -14.30 -1.36 -4.91
N ARG A 27 -13.32 -2.22 -5.20
CA ARG A 27 -12.70 -2.31 -6.53
C ARG A 27 -13.66 -2.90 -7.56
N ALA A 28 -14.32 -4.00 -7.22
CA ALA A 28 -15.30 -4.62 -8.10
C ALA A 28 -16.44 -3.66 -8.43
N SER A 29 -16.97 -2.94 -7.45
CA SER A 29 -17.98 -1.89 -7.60
C SER A 29 -17.51 -0.77 -8.54
N ARG A 30 -16.28 -0.27 -8.39
CA ARG A 30 -15.71 0.74 -9.29
C ARG A 30 -15.57 0.25 -10.71
N THR A 31 -15.11 -0.99 -10.89
CA THR A 31 -14.98 -1.60 -12.23
C THR A 31 -16.33 -1.71 -12.91
N LEU A 32 -17.35 -2.20 -12.19
CA LEU A 32 -18.71 -2.33 -12.67
C LEU A 32 -19.30 -0.95 -13.04
N PHE A 33 -19.09 0.07 -12.22
CA PHE A 33 -19.56 1.43 -12.50
C PHE A 33 -18.93 2.02 -13.77
N VAL A 34 -17.60 1.90 -13.93
CA VAL A 34 -16.91 2.38 -15.15
C VAL A 34 -17.38 1.64 -16.37
N LEU A 35 -17.54 0.31 -16.28
CA LEU A 35 -18.03 -0.52 -17.37
C LEU A 35 -19.46 -0.13 -17.77
N SER A 36 -20.37 0.04 -16.80
CA SER A 36 -21.74 0.49 -17.06
C SER A 36 -21.78 1.85 -17.77
N LEU A 37 -20.92 2.79 -17.38
CA LEU A 37 -20.82 4.10 -18.06
C LEU A 37 -20.30 3.97 -19.49
N CYS A 38 -19.33 3.09 -19.73
CA CYS A 38 -18.84 2.82 -21.09
C CYS A 38 -19.94 2.18 -21.96
N LEU A 39 -20.69 1.24 -21.41
CA LEU A 39 -21.80 0.59 -22.12
C LEU A 39 -22.93 1.57 -22.45
N ILE A 40 -23.33 2.42 -21.51
CA ILE A 40 -24.32 3.50 -21.75
C ILE A 40 -23.82 4.44 -22.85
N ALA A 41 -22.57 4.85 -22.83
CA ALA A 41 -22.00 5.73 -23.86
C ALA A 41 -22.01 5.07 -25.25
N MET A 42 -21.73 3.77 -25.33
CA MET A 42 -21.81 3.00 -26.57
C MET A 42 -23.25 2.83 -27.04
N ALA A 43 -24.17 2.47 -26.16
CA ALA A 43 -25.59 2.28 -26.47
C ALA A 43 -26.23 3.62 -26.94
N THR A 44 -25.97 4.73 -26.27
CA THR A 44 -26.47 6.05 -26.68
C THR A 44 -25.91 6.51 -28.03
N LEU A 45 -24.65 6.18 -28.35
CA LEU A 45 -24.05 6.48 -29.66
C LEU A 45 -24.73 5.64 -30.77
N SER A 46 -24.93 4.35 -30.52
CA SER A 46 -25.62 3.41 -31.41
C SER A 46 -27.09 3.82 -31.60
N GLN A 47 -27.78 4.26 -30.53
CA GLN A 47 -29.14 4.81 -30.58
C GLN A 47 -29.23 6.04 -31.49
N ALA A 48 -28.29 6.98 -31.35
CA ALA A 48 -28.25 8.17 -32.22
C ALA A 48 -28.08 7.79 -33.69
N GLN A 49 -27.20 6.80 -33.97
CA GLN A 49 -27.01 6.24 -35.30
C GLN A 49 -28.32 5.61 -35.83
N ALA A 50 -28.99 4.79 -35.03
CA ALA A 50 -30.26 4.15 -35.40
C ALA A 50 -31.35 5.17 -35.73
N TRP A 51 -31.43 6.27 -35.00
CA TRP A 51 -32.35 7.39 -35.32
C TRP A 51 -32.03 8.08 -36.67
N ILE A 52 -30.73 8.31 -36.94
CA ILE A 52 -30.27 8.90 -38.19
C ILE A 52 -30.65 8.04 -39.40
N TYR A 53 -30.55 6.73 -39.28
CA TYR A 53 -30.87 5.77 -40.36
C TYR A 53 -32.35 5.36 -40.40
N GLY A 54 -33.20 5.89 -39.51
CA GLY A 54 -34.61 5.58 -39.46
C GLY A 54 -34.98 4.21 -38.86
N TRP A 55 -34.04 3.58 -38.17
CA TRP A 55 -34.23 2.27 -37.49
C TRP A 55 -34.88 2.45 -36.11
N THR A 56 -36.09 2.98 -36.09
CA THR A 56 -36.77 3.40 -34.85
C THR A 56 -36.92 2.24 -33.83
N GLY A 57 -37.18 1.03 -34.30
CA GLY A 57 -37.27 -0.15 -33.43
C GLY A 57 -35.96 -0.49 -32.73
N ALA A 58 -34.82 -0.42 -33.44
CA ALA A 58 -33.52 -0.66 -32.86
C ALA A 58 -33.15 0.44 -31.82
N ALA A 59 -33.55 1.69 -32.08
CA ALA A 59 -33.36 2.79 -31.14
C ALA A 59 -34.11 2.57 -29.81
N TRP A 60 -35.33 2.03 -29.86
CA TRP A 60 -36.09 1.72 -28.64
C TRP A 60 -35.52 0.56 -27.83
N THR A 61 -34.92 -0.49 -28.46
CA THR A 61 -34.27 -1.59 -27.74
C THR A 61 -33.03 -1.12 -27.00
N GLN A 62 -32.26 -0.22 -27.60
CA GLN A 62 -31.09 0.40 -26.96
C GLN A 62 -31.47 1.35 -25.82
N ALA A 63 -32.57 2.09 -25.97
CA ALA A 63 -33.09 2.90 -24.86
C ALA A 63 -33.51 2.05 -23.65
N ALA A 64 -34.08 0.87 -23.89
CA ALA A 64 -34.41 -0.09 -22.83
C ALA A 64 -33.16 -0.65 -22.15
N GLU A 65 -32.11 -0.91 -22.91
CA GLU A 65 -30.81 -1.33 -22.38
C GLU A 65 -30.18 -0.26 -21.49
N ASP A 66 -30.14 1.01 -21.91
CA ASP A 66 -29.67 2.14 -21.12
C ASP A 66 -30.39 2.23 -19.78
N LEU A 67 -31.71 1.98 -19.76
CA LEU A 67 -32.49 1.97 -18.52
C LEU A 67 -32.10 0.84 -17.59
N CYS A 68 -31.80 -0.34 -18.13
CA CYS A 68 -31.28 -1.48 -17.36
C CYS A 68 -29.88 -1.18 -16.80
N LEU A 69 -28.98 -0.55 -17.56
CA LEU A 69 -27.66 -0.16 -17.12
C LEU A 69 -27.71 0.90 -16.00
N VAL A 70 -28.64 1.85 -16.09
CA VAL A 70 -28.89 2.80 -14.99
C VAL A 70 -29.39 2.09 -13.74
N ALA A 71 -30.29 1.10 -13.88
CA ALA A 71 -30.73 0.27 -12.76
C ALA A 71 -29.56 -0.53 -12.16
N ALA A 72 -28.67 -1.06 -12.97
CA ALA A 72 -27.46 -1.74 -12.51
C ALA A 72 -26.54 -0.82 -11.68
N ILE A 73 -26.36 0.42 -12.12
CA ILE A 73 -25.63 1.43 -11.35
C ILE A 73 -26.30 1.69 -9.99
N TRP A 74 -27.62 1.75 -9.96
CA TRP A 74 -28.37 1.96 -8.73
C TRP A 74 -28.22 0.80 -7.73
N PHE A 75 -28.28 -0.48 -8.20
CA PHE A 75 -28.01 -1.66 -7.37
C PHE A 75 -26.57 -1.70 -6.90
N ASN A 76 -25.61 -1.36 -7.77
CA ASN A 76 -24.20 -1.24 -7.41
C ASN A 76 -23.99 -0.23 -6.25
N ARG A 77 -24.66 0.92 -6.28
CA ARG A 77 -24.60 1.93 -5.20
C ARG A 77 -25.22 1.46 -3.88
N ARG A 78 -26.17 0.51 -3.92
CA ARG A 78 -26.71 -0.14 -2.73
C ARG A 78 -25.83 -1.25 -2.17
N GLY A 79 -24.70 -1.54 -2.82
CA GLY A 79 -23.79 -2.62 -2.45
C GLY A 79 -24.24 -4.01 -2.94
N GLU A 80 -25.33 -4.08 -3.71
CA GLU A 80 -25.88 -5.32 -4.27
C GLU A 80 -25.20 -5.66 -5.61
N LEU A 81 -23.89 -5.94 -5.54
CA LEU A 81 -23.02 -6.14 -6.69
C LEU A 81 -23.46 -7.31 -7.58
N GLU A 82 -24.00 -8.36 -6.97
CA GLU A 82 -24.48 -9.55 -7.67
C GLU A 82 -25.68 -9.26 -8.56
N TRP A 83 -26.66 -8.49 -8.07
CA TRP A 83 -27.81 -8.06 -8.85
C TRP A 83 -27.41 -7.10 -9.97
N ALA A 84 -26.55 -6.15 -9.67
CA ALA A 84 -26.03 -5.23 -10.68
C ALA A 84 -25.34 -5.96 -11.84
N THR A 85 -24.54 -6.98 -11.55
CA THR A 85 -23.85 -7.79 -12.55
C THR A 85 -24.83 -8.64 -13.38
N LYS A 86 -25.82 -9.26 -12.73
CA LYS A 86 -26.87 -10.05 -13.43
C LYS A 86 -27.68 -9.17 -14.39
N ILE A 87 -28.05 -7.96 -13.97
CA ILE A 87 -28.80 -7.01 -14.80
C ILE A 87 -27.99 -6.64 -16.05
N ILE A 88 -26.71 -6.33 -15.93
CA ILE A 88 -25.86 -6.02 -17.08
C ILE A 88 -25.83 -7.20 -18.06
N CYS A 89 -25.46 -8.38 -17.58
CA CYS A 89 -25.30 -9.53 -18.44
C CYS A 89 -26.61 -9.95 -19.15
N LEU A 90 -27.73 -9.90 -18.43
CA LEU A 90 -29.04 -10.29 -19.01
C LEU A 90 -29.59 -9.21 -19.95
N SER A 91 -29.39 -7.91 -19.67
CA SER A 91 -29.84 -6.84 -20.57
C SER A 91 -29.08 -6.85 -21.89
N GLU A 92 -27.75 -7.02 -21.85
CA GLU A 92 -26.92 -7.15 -23.06
C GLU A 92 -27.38 -8.33 -23.93
N LEU A 93 -27.61 -9.52 -23.31
CA LEU A 93 -28.07 -10.70 -24.03
C LEU A 93 -29.46 -10.48 -24.63
N ALA A 94 -30.40 -9.92 -23.86
CA ALA A 94 -31.75 -9.66 -24.33
C ALA A 94 -31.75 -8.64 -25.48
N CYS A 95 -31.01 -7.55 -25.36
CA CYS A 95 -30.87 -6.56 -26.43
C CYS A 95 -30.27 -7.17 -27.70
N GLY A 96 -29.20 -7.95 -27.58
CA GLY A 96 -28.57 -8.64 -28.70
C GLY A 96 -29.53 -9.63 -29.39
N LEU A 97 -30.32 -10.44 -28.65
CA LEU A 97 -31.30 -11.36 -29.21
C LEU A 97 -32.48 -10.66 -29.90
N VAL A 98 -32.98 -9.57 -29.31
CA VAL A 98 -34.04 -8.74 -29.93
C VAL A 98 -33.54 -8.09 -31.20
N ALA A 99 -32.35 -7.50 -31.18
CA ALA A 99 -31.73 -6.87 -32.35
C ALA A 99 -31.54 -7.87 -33.50
N THR A 100 -31.09 -9.07 -33.21
CA THR A 100 -30.92 -10.12 -34.23
C THR A 100 -32.22 -10.70 -34.74
N SER A 101 -33.21 -10.98 -33.87
CA SER A 101 -34.43 -11.65 -34.21
C SER A 101 -35.47 -10.76 -34.93
N LEU A 102 -35.59 -9.48 -34.49
CA LEU A 102 -36.59 -8.57 -35.02
C LEU A 102 -36.08 -7.69 -36.17
N PHE A 103 -34.80 -7.31 -36.14
CA PHE A 103 -34.25 -6.36 -37.11
C PHE A 103 -33.26 -7.00 -38.07
N GLY A 104 -32.91 -8.28 -37.88
CA GLY A 104 -31.92 -8.99 -38.70
C GLY A 104 -30.51 -8.46 -38.56
N ILE A 105 -30.27 -7.57 -37.56
CA ILE A 105 -28.99 -6.95 -37.26
C ILE A 105 -28.15 -7.93 -36.47
N GLY A 106 -26.91 -8.21 -36.87
CA GLY A 106 -25.98 -8.98 -36.07
C GLY A 106 -25.56 -10.36 -36.63
N PHE A 107 -26.31 -10.93 -37.61
CA PHE A 107 -25.85 -12.15 -38.30
C PHE A 107 -25.16 -11.84 -39.64
N LYS A 108 -25.36 -10.67 -40.21
CA LYS A 108 -24.76 -10.27 -41.50
C LYS A 108 -23.81 -9.10 -41.39
N ASP A 109 -23.79 -8.39 -40.26
CA ASP A 109 -23.13 -7.12 -40.07
C ASP A 109 -22.13 -7.12 -38.89
N GLU A 110 -21.53 -5.97 -38.62
CA GLU A 110 -20.61 -5.70 -37.52
C GLU A 110 -21.19 -6.02 -36.11
N GLY A 111 -22.49 -6.14 -35.97
CA GLY A 111 -23.21 -6.55 -34.75
C GLY A 111 -22.82 -7.93 -34.21
N MET A 112 -22.21 -8.79 -35.04
CA MET A 112 -21.64 -10.08 -34.58
C MET A 112 -20.60 -9.92 -33.48
N LEU A 113 -19.90 -8.75 -33.41
CA LEU A 113 -18.87 -8.46 -32.39
C LEU A 113 -19.46 -8.20 -30.98
N LEU A 114 -20.75 -7.93 -30.88
CA LEU A 114 -21.42 -7.72 -29.59
C LEU A 114 -21.39 -8.98 -28.71
N PHE A 115 -21.63 -10.16 -29.28
CA PHE A 115 -21.66 -11.38 -28.50
C PHE A 115 -20.31 -11.81 -27.88
N PRO A 116 -19.18 -11.73 -28.59
CA PRO A 116 -17.86 -11.88 -27.98
C PRO A 116 -17.60 -10.85 -26.86
N LEU A 117 -18.02 -9.61 -27.03
CA LEU A 117 -17.86 -8.56 -26.02
C LEU A 117 -18.65 -8.88 -24.74
N MET A 118 -19.89 -9.36 -24.86
CA MET A 118 -20.69 -9.85 -23.71
C MET A 118 -19.97 -10.94 -22.91
N LEU A 119 -19.31 -11.87 -23.59
CA LEU A 119 -18.55 -12.94 -22.94
C LEU A 119 -17.31 -12.41 -22.21
N VAL A 120 -16.60 -11.43 -22.79
CA VAL A 120 -15.46 -10.77 -22.12
C VAL A 120 -15.94 -9.99 -20.90
N THR A 121 -17.03 -9.24 -21.01
CA THR A 121 -17.65 -8.51 -19.90
C THR A 121 -18.03 -9.47 -18.77
N ALA A 122 -18.72 -10.55 -19.09
CA ALA A 122 -19.10 -11.58 -18.12
C ALA A 122 -17.89 -12.27 -17.46
N ALA A 123 -16.81 -12.53 -18.20
CA ALA A 123 -15.59 -13.13 -17.65
C ALA A 123 -14.88 -12.22 -16.61
N ILE A 124 -15.02 -10.90 -16.74
CA ILE A 124 -14.48 -9.93 -15.79
C ILE A 124 -15.35 -9.82 -14.54
N LEU A 125 -16.68 -9.80 -14.71
CA LEU A 125 -17.64 -9.52 -13.66
C LEU A 125 -18.07 -10.73 -12.84
N LEU A 126 -18.24 -11.89 -13.50
CA LEU A 126 -18.77 -13.09 -12.88
C LEU A 126 -17.68 -13.98 -12.25
N ASP A 127 -18.08 -14.76 -11.27
CA ASP A 127 -17.25 -15.89 -10.83
C ASP A 127 -17.25 -17.02 -11.90
N TRP A 128 -16.35 -17.99 -11.75
CA TRP A 128 -16.17 -19.02 -12.78
C TRP A 128 -17.43 -19.83 -13.09
N ARG A 129 -18.22 -20.17 -12.06
CA ARG A 129 -19.43 -20.97 -12.24
C ARG A 129 -20.51 -20.18 -12.97
N ALA A 130 -20.76 -18.96 -12.53
CA ALA A 130 -21.74 -18.07 -13.17
C ALA A 130 -21.30 -17.68 -14.58
N PHE A 131 -20.01 -17.45 -14.83
CA PHE A 131 -19.48 -17.22 -16.17
C PHE A 131 -19.74 -18.37 -17.12
N VAL A 132 -19.47 -19.64 -16.71
CA VAL A 132 -19.72 -20.83 -17.55
C VAL A 132 -21.21 -20.96 -17.85
N GLN A 133 -22.08 -20.77 -16.86
CA GLN A 133 -23.53 -20.82 -17.05
C GLN A 133 -23.99 -19.76 -18.06
N TYR A 134 -23.51 -18.54 -17.93
CA TYR A 134 -23.80 -17.43 -18.84
C TYR A 134 -23.27 -17.69 -20.26
N ALA A 135 -22.05 -18.17 -20.40
CA ALA A 135 -21.45 -18.50 -21.70
C ALA A 135 -22.26 -19.60 -22.44
N VAL A 136 -22.71 -20.64 -21.72
CA VAL A 136 -23.60 -21.67 -22.27
C VAL A 136 -24.92 -21.06 -22.70
N LEU A 137 -25.51 -20.19 -21.86
CA LEU A 137 -26.77 -19.50 -22.19
C LEU A 137 -26.64 -18.67 -23.46
N VAL A 138 -25.56 -17.86 -23.60
CA VAL A 138 -25.30 -17.05 -24.81
C VAL A 138 -25.18 -17.95 -26.05
N VAL A 139 -24.34 -18.98 -26.00
CA VAL A 139 -24.11 -19.89 -27.12
C VAL A 139 -25.44 -20.58 -27.55
N VAL A 140 -26.20 -21.12 -26.60
CA VAL A 140 -27.49 -21.78 -26.87
C VAL A 140 -28.49 -20.80 -27.46
N SER A 141 -28.65 -19.61 -26.85
CA SER A 141 -29.63 -18.62 -27.31
C SER A 141 -29.32 -18.10 -28.72
N VAL A 142 -28.06 -17.80 -29.01
CA VAL A 142 -27.62 -17.35 -30.34
C VAL A 142 -27.77 -18.46 -31.39
N THR A 143 -27.44 -19.72 -31.02
CA THR A 143 -27.60 -20.85 -31.92
C THR A 143 -29.08 -21.07 -32.25
N CYS A 144 -29.96 -21.06 -31.24
CA CYS A 144 -31.42 -21.22 -31.45
C CYS A 144 -31.98 -20.10 -32.32
N ALA A 145 -31.64 -18.82 -32.05
CA ALA A 145 -32.07 -17.70 -32.85
C ALA A 145 -31.60 -17.84 -34.33
N GLY A 146 -30.34 -18.22 -34.54
CA GLY A 146 -29.81 -18.45 -35.87
C GLY A 146 -30.49 -19.60 -36.64
N LEU A 147 -30.82 -20.71 -35.97
CA LEU A 147 -31.51 -21.83 -36.57
C LEU A 147 -32.99 -21.48 -36.94
N ILE A 148 -33.69 -20.72 -36.11
CA ILE A 148 -35.02 -20.21 -36.38
C ILE A 148 -35.02 -19.33 -37.64
N LEU A 149 -34.08 -18.41 -37.75
CA LEU A 149 -33.93 -17.53 -38.91
C LEU A 149 -33.53 -18.31 -40.18
N ALA A 150 -32.69 -19.34 -40.05
CA ALA A 150 -32.29 -20.23 -41.15
C ALA A 150 -33.46 -21.09 -41.67
N ALA A 151 -34.35 -21.56 -40.81
CA ALA A 151 -35.54 -22.31 -41.17
C ALA A 151 -36.54 -21.48 -41.99
N GLY A 152 -36.49 -20.14 -41.93
CA GLY A 152 -37.25 -19.21 -42.75
C GLY A 152 -36.81 -19.11 -44.22
N GLY A 153 -35.93 -20.00 -44.72
CA GLY A 153 -35.55 -20.09 -46.13
C GLY A 153 -34.22 -19.45 -46.56
N VAL A 154 -33.38 -19.04 -45.57
CA VAL A 154 -32.08 -18.40 -45.84
C VAL A 154 -30.95 -19.42 -45.66
N HIS A 155 -30.75 -20.33 -46.60
CA HIS A 155 -29.70 -21.36 -46.54
C HIS A 155 -28.26 -20.84 -46.34
N ALA A 156 -27.93 -19.63 -46.81
CA ALA A 156 -26.62 -18.98 -46.58
C ALA A 156 -26.34 -18.69 -45.09
N MET A 157 -27.35 -18.78 -44.23
CA MET A 157 -27.24 -18.44 -42.82
C MET A 157 -26.59 -19.54 -41.96
N TYR A 158 -26.63 -20.82 -42.41
CA TYR A 158 -26.00 -21.91 -41.64
C TYR A 158 -24.50 -21.73 -41.47
N HIS A 159 -23.78 -21.29 -42.50
CA HIS A 159 -22.34 -20.99 -42.39
C HIS A 159 -22.07 -19.84 -41.43
N THR A 160 -22.91 -18.80 -41.46
CA THR A 160 -22.77 -17.65 -40.56
C THR A 160 -23.00 -18.03 -39.11
N VAL A 161 -24.07 -18.82 -38.84
CA VAL A 161 -24.35 -19.35 -37.48
C VAL A 161 -23.21 -20.22 -36.99
N PHE A 162 -22.70 -21.12 -37.83
CA PHE A 162 -21.58 -21.99 -37.47
C PHE A 162 -20.34 -21.20 -37.12
N ASN A 163 -19.96 -20.20 -37.93
CA ASN A 163 -18.82 -19.36 -37.69
C ASN A 163 -18.98 -18.53 -36.39
N LEU A 164 -20.19 -18.00 -36.14
CA LEU A 164 -20.47 -17.24 -34.93
C LEU A 164 -20.36 -18.12 -33.69
N VAL A 165 -20.92 -19.33 -33.71
CA VAL A 165 -20.77 -20.31 -32.60
C VAL A 165 -19.30 -20.63 -32.32
N ASN A 166 -18.47 -20.84 -33.37
CA ASN A 166 -17.05 -21.06 -33.20
C ASN A 166 -16.35 -19.86 -32.58
N ILE A 167 -16.65 -18.63 -33.02
CA ILE A 167 -16.10 -17.40 -32.45
C ILE A 167 -16.51 -17.28 -30.98
N LEU A 168 -17.76 -17.56 -30.63
CA LEU A 168 -18.23 -17.50 -29.25
C LEU A 168 -17.54 -18.53 -28.36
N LEU A 169 -17.41 -19.77 -28.82
CA LEU A 169 -16.71 -20.82 -28.06
C LEU A 169 -15.25 -20.47 -27.84
N THR A 170 -14.54 -20.05 -28.89
CA THR A 170 -13.12 -19.65 -28.75
C THR A 170 -12.95 -18.43 -27.87
N THR A 171 -13.84 -17.44 -27.97
CA THR A 171 -13.80 -16.24 -27.12
C THR A 171 -14.13 -16.59 -25.66
N ALA A 172 -15.13 -17.44 -25.42
CA ALA A 172 -15.47 -17.87 -24.06
C ALA A 172 -14.29 -18.62 -23.40
N VAL A 173 -13.66 -19.54 -24.12
CA VAL A 173 -12.49 -20.28 -23.62
C VAL A 173 -11.32 -19.32 -23.35
N ALA A 174 -10.98 -18.46 -24.32
CA ALA A 174 -9.88 -17.52 -24.18
C ALA A 174 -10.12 -16.51 -23.03
N ALA A 175 -11.31 -15.90 -22.96
CA ALA A 175 -11.68 -14.96 -21.91
C ALA A 175 -11.68 -15.63 -20.53
N GLY A 176 -12.24 -16.83 -20.43
CA GLY A 176 -12.27 -17.61 -19.19
C GLY A 176 -10.88 -18.00 -18.69
N LEU A 177 -10.00 -18.47 -19.59
CA LEU A 177 -8.61 -18.82 -19.24
C LEU A 177 -7.82 -17.58 -18.81
N LEU A 178 -7.96 -16.47 -19.53
CA LEU A 178 -7.28 -15.21 -19.21
C LEU A 178 -7.76 -14.66 -17.85
N ALA A 179 -9.07 -14.63 -17.63
CA ALA A 179 -9.63 -14.17 -16.37
C ALA A 179 -9.16 -15.03 -15.18
N ARG A 180 -9.10 -16.36 -15.34
CA ARG A 180 -8.53 -17.26 -14.32
C ARG A 180 -7.05 -17.00 -14.07
N SER A 181 -6.25 -16.86 -15.13
CA SER A 181 -4.83 -16.60 -15.02
C SER A 181 -4.55 -15.29 -14.30
N LEU A 182 -5.28 -14.22 -14.65
CA LEU A 182 -5.18 -12.92 -13.99
C LEU A 182 -5.58 -12.98 -12.51
N LYS A 183 -6.73 -13.60 -12.20
CA LYS A 183 -7.17 -13.77 -10.80
C LYS A 183 -6.14 -14.55 -9.98
N LYS A 184 -5.58 -15.64 -10.53
CA LYS A 184 -4.55 -16.46 -9.87
C LYS A 184 -3.27 -15.64 -9.65
N SER A 185 -2.80 -14.92 -10.66
CA SER A 185 -1.59 -14.08 -10.56
C SER A 185 -1.75 -12.98 -9.50
N VAL A 186 -2.91 -12.33 -9.46
CA VAL A 186 -3.20 -11.30 -8.44
C VAL A 186 -3.25 -11.89 -7.03
N SER A 187 -3.90 -13.07 -6.85
CA SER A 187 -3.95 -13.73 -5.53
C SER A 187 -2.55 -14.14 -5.05
N GLN A 188 -1.74 -14.74 -5.92
CA GLN A 188 -0.36 -15.13 -5.60
C GLN A 188 0.50 -13.92 -5.24
N SER A 189 0.36 -12.81 -5.98
CA SER A 189 1.09 -11.58 -5.67
C SER A 189 0.69 -10.99 -4.30
N ARG A 190 -0.60 -11.09 -3.93
CA ARG A 190 -1.09 -10.66 -2.62
C ARG A 190 -0.59 -11.55 -1.48
N GLU A 191 -0.58 -12.88 -1.69
CA GLU A 191 -0.07 -13.84 -0.72
C GLU A 191 1.42 -13.63 -0.48
N ALA A 192 2.21 -13.53 -1.55
CA ALA A 192 3.63 -13.21 -1.45
C ALA A 192 3.88 -11.87 -0.73
N GLY A 193 3.07 -10.84 -1.02
CA GLY A 193 3.15 -9.57 -0.31
C GLY A 193 2.87 -9.69 1.19
N ARG A 194 1.88 -10.50 1.60
CA ARG A 194 1.58 -10.75 3.02
C ARG A 194 2.70 -11.53 3.72
N GLU A 195 3.27 -12.51 3.03
CA GLU A 195 4.38 -13.33 3.55
C GLU A 195 5.64 -12.49 3.77
N ILE A 196 6.00 -11.66 2.79
CA ILE A 196 7.11 -10.70 2.92
C ILE A 196 6.88 -9.76 4.12
N MET A 197 5.66 -9.27 4.32
CA MET A 197 5.32 -8.42 5.45
C MET A 197 5.48 -9.15 6.79
N ALA A 198 5.00 -10.38 6.90
CA ALA A 198 5.12 -11.18 8.12
C ALA A 198 6.58 -11.52 8.43
N LEU A 199 7.38 -11.80 7.40
CA LEU A 199 8.83 -12.02 7.58
C LEU A 199 9.54 -10.74 8.01
N SER A 200 9.20 -9.59 7.44
CA SER A 200 9.79 -8.30 7.84
C SER A 200 9.48 -7.96 9.30
N GLU A 201 8.24 -8.20 9.75
CA GLU A 201 7.86 -8.04 11.16
C GLU A 201 8.67 -8.93 12.09
N ARG A 202 8.79 -10.21 11.76
CA ARG A 202 9.60 -11.15 12.55
C ARG A 202 11.06 -10.74 12.62
N LEU A 203 11.64 -10.30 11.51
CA LEU A 203 13.02 -9.82 11.46
C LEU A 203 13.24 -8.58 12.34
N ILE A 204 12.32 -7.60 12.28
CA ILE A 204 12.40 -6.40 13.11
C ILE A 204 12.33 -6.76 14.59
N ASN A 205 11.39 -7.64 14.98
CA ASN A 205 11.24 -8.05 16.36
C ASN A 205 12.46 -8.85 16.85
N ALA A 206 12.96 -9.83 16.07
CA ALA A 206 14.16 -10.60 16.40
C ALA A 206 15.39 -9.69 16.55
N GLN A 207 15.54 -8.69 15.68
CA GLN A 207 16.62 -7.72 15.78
C GLN A 207 16.52 -6.84 17.04
N GLU A 208 15.31 -6.44 17.46
CA GLU A 208 15.15 -5.68 18.70
C GLU A 208 15.40 -6.55 19.93
N GLU A 209 14.97 -7.82 19.93
CA GLU A 209 15.27 -8.78 20.99
C GLU A 209 16.79 -9.04 21.14
N GLU A 210 17.48 -9.24 20.02
CA GLU A 210 18.93 -9.39 19.98
C GLU A 210 19.67 -8.16 20.51
N ARG A 211 19.24 -6.95 20.07
CA ARG A 211 19.79 -5.70 20.56
C ARG A 211 19.58 -5.51 22.07
N ALA A 212 18.40 -5.87 22.58
CA ALA A 212 18.10 -5.80 24.00
C ALA A 212 18.94 -6.82 24.81
N LEU A 213 19.18 -8.01 24.27
CA LEU A 213 20.04 -9.02 24.90
C LEU A 213 21.48 -8.50 24.96
N LEU A 214 22.05 -8.09 23.83
CA LEU A 214 23.40 -7.57 23.75
C LEU A 214 23.62 -6.36 24.65
N ALA A 215 22.64 -5.44 24.73
CA ALA A 215 22.73 -4.29 25.60
C ALA A 215 22.83 -4.69 27.09
N ARG A 216 22.06 -5.71 27.51
CA ARG A 216 22.11 -6.23 28.88
C ARG A 216 23.44 -6.92 29.16
N GLU A 217 23.94 -7.77 28.26
CA GLU A 217 25.24 -8.42 28.41
C GLU A 217 26.39 -7.40 28.51
N LEU A 218 26.36 -6.35 27.64
CA LEU A 218 27.36 -5.27 27.72
C LEU A 218 27.26 -4.48 29.03
N HIS A 219 26.05 -4.22 29.51
CA HIS A 219 25.86 -3.46 30.75
C HIS A 219 26.24 -4.27 31.98
N ASP A 220 25.75 -5.51 32.08
CA ASP A 220 25.91 -6.32 33.32
C ASP A 220 27.30 -6.93 33.42
N ASP A 221 27.81 -7.54 32.36
CA ASP A 221 29.07 -8.28 32.43
C ASP A 221 30.30 -7.35 32.25
N LEU A 222 30.36 -6.59 31.15
CA LEU A 222 31.51 -5.75 30.85
C LEU A 222 31.63 -4.54 31.80
N SER A 223 30.52 -3.94 32.20
CA SER A 223 30.56 -2.80 33.15
C SER A 223 31.02 -3.26 34.54
N GLN A 224 30.61 -4.44 35.00
CA GLN A 224 31.08 -5.02 36.27
C GLN A 224 32.55 -5.37 36.21
N GLN A 225 33.04 -5.97 35.12
CA GLN A 225 34.47 -6.29 34.95
C GLN A 225 35.34 -5.03 34.98
N ILE A 226 34.93 -3.98 34.28
CA ILE A 226 35.67 -2.71 34.27
C ILE A 226 35.66 -2.04 35.64
N ALA A 227 34.52 -2.10 36.35
CA ALA A 227 34.45 -1.56 37.71
C ALA A 227 35.43 -2.31 38.65
N ALA A 228 35.48 -3.66 38.57
CA ALA A 228 36.41 -4.47 39.34
C ALA A 228 37.89 -4.14 39.01
N LEU A 229 38.20 -3.97 37.70
CA LEU A 229 39.54 -3.56 37.26
C LEU A 229 39.88 -2.14 37.76
N SER A 230 38.95 -1.21 37.73
CA SER A 230 39.13 0.18 38.22
C SER A 230 39.44 0.21 39.74
N ILE A 231 38.71 -0.61 40.50
CA ILE A 231 38.97 -0.81 41.95
C ILE A 231 40.34 -1.40 42.16
N GLY A 232 40.72 -2.45 41.39
CA GLY A 232 42.05 -3.07 41.48
C GLY A 232 43.19 -2.09 41.22
N VAL A 233 43.09 -1.29 40.16
CA VAL A 233 44.06 -0.26 39.81
C VAL A 233 44.11 0.84 40.88
N SER A 234 42.97 1.22 41.45
CA SER A 234 42.93 2.18 42.55
C SER A 234 43.62 1.71 43.81
N ASN A 235 43.43 0.40 44.17
CA ASN A 235 44.11 -0.21 45.29
C ASN A 235 45.63 -0.33 45.05
N LEU A 236 46.04 -0.71 43.84
CA LEU A 236 47.44 -0.75 43.45
C LEU A 236 48.12 0.61 43.58
N LYS A 237 47.45 1.66 43.10
CA LYS A 237 47.93 3.07 43.19
C LYS A 237 48.14 3.52 44.63
N ARG A 238 47.35 3.04 45.59
CA ARG A 238 47.49 3.34 47.03
C ARG A 238 48.70 2.66 47.63
N GLN A 239 49.12 1.51 47.11
CA GLN A 239 50.25 0.74 47.60
C GLN A 239 51.61 1.24 47.05
N ILE A 240 51.60 1.98 45.95
CA ILE A 240 52.81 2.54 45.35
C ILE A 240 53.37 3.64 46.25
N PRO A 241 54.64 3.55 46.75
CA PRO A 241 55.27 4.62 47.53
C PRO A 241 55.35 5.93 46.78
N GLN A 242 55.37 7.04 47.50
CA GLN A 242 55.39 8.39 46.89
C GLN A 242 56.65 8.64 46.05
N GLU A 243 57.73 7.96 46.33
CA GLU A 243 59.02 8.01 45.64
C GLU A 243 58.96 7.50 44.20
N HIS A 244 58.00 6.62 43.91
CA HIS A 244 57.80 6.07 42.56
C HIS A 244 56.76 6.86 41.75
N ALA A 245 57.06 8.13 41.47
CA ALA A 245 56.17 9.05 40.81
C ALA A 245 55.70 8.58 39.42
N GLU A 246 56.61 7.96 38.65
CA GLU A 246 56.31 7.46 37.30
C GLU A 246 55.30 6.28 37.34
N ALA A 247 55.43 5.32 38.28
CA ALA A 247 54.47 4.22 38.44
C ALA A 247 53.10 4.73 38.91
N ARG A 248 53.01 5.76 39.73
CA ARG A 248 51.75 6.40 40.14
C ARG A 248 51.06 7.11 38.99
N GLU A 249 51.85 7.78 38.16
CA GLU A 249 51.33 8.47 36.98
C GLU A 249 50.80 7.44 35.94
N GLN A 250 51.54 6.36 35.74
CA GLN A 250 51.09 5.25 34.86
C GLN A 250 49.78 4.64 35.35
N SER A 251 49.63 4.37 36.66
CA SER A 251 48.39 3.88 37.27
C SER A 251 47.23 4.84 37.07
N ALA A 252 47.46 6.16 37.19
CA ALA A 252 46.46 7.18 36.95
C ALA A 252 46.01 7.21 35.46
N ARG A 253 46.95 7.08 34.53
CA ARG A 253 46.64 6.97 33.09
C ARG A 253 45.80 5.70 32.77
N ILE A 254 46.10 4.55 33.39
CA ILE A 254 45.31 3.34 33.23
C ILE A 254 43.91 3.56 33.77
N GLN A 255 43.78 4.15 34.98
CA GLN A 255 42.46 4.42 35.57
C GLN A 255 41.62 5.35 34.67
N GLN A 256 42.22 6.37 34.11
CA GLN A 256 41.55 7.28 33.18
C GLN A 256 41.05 6.55 31.90
N LYS A 257 41.88 5.64 31.36
CA LYS A 257 41.50 4.79 30.23
C LYS A 257 40.32 3.86 30.55
N LEU A 258 40.32 3.26 31.75
CA LEU A 258 39.21 2.41 32.20
C LEU A 258 37.90 3.17 32.30
N VAL A 259 37.92 4.43 32.79
CA VAL A 259 36.73 5.29 32.80
C VAL A 259 36.24 5.58 31.36
N GLN A 260 37.15 5.91 30.43
CA GLN A 260 36.78 6.13 29.03
C GLN A 260 36.16 4.89 28.35
N VAL A 261 36.69 3.70 28.65
CA VAL A 261 36.15 2.44 28.17
C VAL A 261 34.76 2.19 28.75
N ALA A 262 34.58 2.41 30.07
CA ALA A 262 33.26 2.30 30.71
C ALA A 262 32.20 3.21 30.10
N GLU A 263 32.56 4.48 29.83
CA GLU A 263 31.69 5.43 29.16
C GLU A 263 31.37 5.00 27.74
N SER A 264 32.34 4.42 27.02
CA SER A 264 32.12 3.91 25.65
C SER A 264 31.16 2.71 25.63
N ILE A 265 31.32 1.76 26.56
CA ILE A 265 30.40 0.63 26.69
C ILE A 265 29.00 1.09 27.05
N ARG A 266 28.89 2.02 27.98
CA ARG A 266 27.60 2.61 28.36
C ARG A 266 26.89 3.22 27.14
N ARG A 267 27.61 3.99 26.32
CA ARG A 267 27.05 4.56 25.07
C ARG A 267 26.55 3.49 24.10
N VAL A 268 27.40 2.47 23.81
CA VAL A 268 27.02 1.39 22.91
C VAL A 268 25.79 0.63 23.42
N SER A 269 25.76 0.35 24.75
CA SER A 269 24.59 -0.29 25.37
C SER A 269 23.31 0.55 25.21
N HIS A 270 23.39 1.88 25.39
CA HIS A 270 22.26 2.79 25.19
C HIS A 270 21.83 2.91 23.72
N GLU A 271 22.77 2.85 22.76
CA GLU A 271 22.44 2.79 21.34
C GLU A 271 21.72 1.49 20.96
N LEU A 272 22.15 0.36 21.55
CA LEU A 272 21.57 -0.94 21.33
C LEU A 272 20.16 -1.04 21.93
N HIS A 273 19.99 -0.67 23.19
CA HIS A 273 18.67 -0.69 23.86
C HIS A 273 18.51 0.50 24.81
N PRO A 274 17.56 1.41 24.53
CA PRO A 274 17.39 2.60 25.32
C PRO A 274 16.65 2.31 26.63
N ALA A 275 17.35 1.81 27.65
CA ALA A 275 16.82 1.62 29.00
C ALA A 275 16.23 2.93 29.59
N VAL A 276 16.65 4.09 29.07
CA VAL A 276 16.10 5.43 29.41
C VAL A 276 14.61 5.52 29.09
N LEU A 277 14.11 4.79 28.08
CA LEU A 277 12.67 4.75 27.75
C LEU A 277 11.83 4.19 28.90
N GLU A 278 12.35 3.17 29.62
CA GLU A 278 11.65 2.51 30.70
C GLU A 278 11.64 3.36 31.99
N HIS A 279 12.74 4.11 32.24
CA HIS A 279 12.92 4.85 33.49
C HIS A 279 12.51 6.33 33.40
N SER A 280 12.84 7.00 32.29
CA SER A 280 12.66 8.46 32.13
C SER A 280 11.56 8.83 31.14
N GLY A 281 11.00 7.86 30.43
CA GLY A 281 9.94 8.03 29.44
C GLY A 281 10.44 8.59 28.10
N LEU A 282 9.55 8.55 27.10
CA LEU A 282 9.86 8.85 25.69
C LEU A 282 10.43 10.26 25.46
N GLY A 283 9.82 11.27 26.09
CA GLY A 283 10.25 12.67 25.86
C GLY A 283 11.66 12.96 26.38
N ALA A 284 12.03 12.41 27.55
CA ALA A 284 13.38 12.55 28.11
C ALA A 284 14.39 11.77 27.25
N ALA A 285 14.09 10.52 26.91
CA ALA A 285 14.96 9.67 26.10
C ALA A 285 15.30 10.33 24.74
N LEU A 286 14.33 10.98 24.09
CA LEU A 286 14.57 11.67 22.82
C LEU A 286 15.44 12.92 22.98
N ARG A 287 15.23 13.71 24.04
CA ARG A 287 16.08 14.88 24.31
C ARG A 287 17.52 14.48 24.57
N ASP A 288 17.73 13.45 25.39
CA ASP A 288 19.05 12.94 25.72
C ASP A 288 19.77 12.42 24.45
N TYR A 289 19.07 11.62 23.65
CA TYR A 289 19.63 11.12 22.39
C TYR A 289 19.97 12.25 21.41
N CYS A 290 19.10 13.24 21.22
CA CYS A 290 19.36 14.38 20.34
C CYS A 290 20.57 15.21 20.81
N SER A 291 20.73 15.40 22.11
CA SER A 291 21.88 16.09 22.69
C SER A 291 23.17 15.32 22.46
N GLU A 292 23.19 14.01 22.76
CA GLU A 292 24.35 13.15 22.55
C GLU A 292 24.73 13.04 21.07
N PHE A 293 23.76 12.86 20.19
CA PHE A 293 23.95 12.81 18.74
C PHE A 293 24.58 14.12 18.22
N GLY A 294 24.12 15.26 18.74
CA GLY A 294 24.67 16.57 18.38
C GLY A 294 26.15 16.71 18.76
N LEU A 295 26.52 16.24 19.95
CA LEU A 295 27.91 16.25 20.42
C LEU A 295 28.83 15.36 19.58
N LEU A 296 28.34 14.19 19.16
CA LEU A 296 29.12 13.20 18.40
C LEU A 296 29.28 13.57 16.93
N THR A 297 28.28 14.19 16.32
CA THR A 297 28.26 14.48 14.87
C THR A 297 28.54 15.91 14.51
N ASN A 298 28.66 16.78 15.50
CA ASN A 298 28.80 18.26 15.33
C ASN A 298 27.61 18.87 14.55
N ILE A 299 26.42 18.23 14.64
CA ILE A 299 25.15 18.70 14.08
C ILE A 299 24.29 19.24 15.22
N ARG A 300 23.87 20.50 15.14
CA ARG A 300 22.99 21.11 16.15
C ARG A 300 21.57 20.52 16.00
N VAL A 301 21.15 19.64 16.92
CA VAL A 301 19.82 19.08 16.92
C VAL A 301 18.92 19.85 17.89
N THR A 302 17.87 20.50 17.37
CA THR A 302 16.83 21.13 18.18
C THR A 302 15.73 20.11 18.45
N CYS A 303 15.59 19.67 19.70
CA CYS A 303 14.56 18.72 20.11
C CYS A 303 13.44 19.43 20.88
N LYS A 304 12.22 19.42 20.34
CA LYS A 304 11.01 19.93 20.98
C LYS A 304 10.08 18.79 21.34
N THR A 305 9.59 18.76 22.57
CA THR A 305 8.63 17.75 23.04
C THR A 305 7.45 18.46 23.70
N GLU A 306 6.24 18.25 23.17
CA GLU A 306 5.01 18.90 23.63
C GLU A 306 3.95 17.86 23.98
N GLY A 307 3.37 17.96 25.17
CA GLY A 307 2.35 17.05 25.71
C GLY A 307 2.90 16.11 26.78
N ALA A 308 1.99 15.35 27.41
CA ALA A 308 2.33 14.34 28.42
C ALA A 308 2.54 12.98 27.71
N PHE A 309 3.69 12.35 27.89
CA PHE A 309 4.02 11.07 27.25
C PHE A 309 3.82 9.87 28.18
N GLU A 310 3.26 10.09 29.36
CA GLU A 310 2.86 9.02 30.28
C GLU A 310 1.76 8.17 29.66
N GLY A 311 1.88 6.84 29.80
CA GLY A 311 0.92 5.87 29.21
C GLY A 311 1.08 5.64 27.70
N VAL A 312 2.14 6.12 27.05
CA VAL A 312 2.50 5.68 25.69
C VAL A 312 2.93 4.22 25.76
N PRO A 313 2.34 3.32 24.95
CA PRO A 313 2.73 1.91 24.96
C PRO A 313 4.22 1.73 24.68
N PRO A 314 4.93 0.82 25.38
CA PRO A 314 6.39 0.61 25.21
C PRO A 314 6.80 0.36 23.76
N ALA A 315 6.01 -0.42 23.02
CA ALA A 315 6.27 -0.70 21.61
C ALA A 315 6.20 0.57 20.74
N VAL A 316 5.27 1.50 21.04
CA VAL A 316 5.17 2.78 20.33
C VAL A 316 6.35 3.69 20.69
N ALA A 317 6.70 3.75 21.98
CA ALA A 317 7.84 4.53 22.44
C ALA A 317 9.16 4.07 21.79
N LEU A 318 9.41 2.77 21.75
CA LEU A 318 10.58 2.18 21.09
C LEU A 318 10.57 2.46 19.58
N CYS A 319 9.42 2.32 18.93
CA CYS A 319 9.26 2.63 17.50
C CYS A 319 9.64 4.09 17.20
N VAL A 320 9.09 5.05 17.93
CA VAL A 320 9.40 6.49 17.76
C VAL A 320 10.88 6.77 17.99
N TYR A 321 11.47 6.19 19.02
CA TYR A 321 12.90 6.32 19.33
C TYR A 321 13.76 5.79 18.18
N ARG A 322 13.50 4.59 17.66
CA ARG A 322 14.22 3.99 16.53
C ARG A 322 14.08 4.79 15.25
N ILE A 323 12.89 5.31 14.98
CA ILE A 323 12.66 6.19 13.82
C ILE A 323 13.50 7.47 13.94
N THR A 324 13.57 8.06 15.13
CA THR A 324 14.39 9.24 15.35
C THR A 324 15.88 8.93 15.15
N GLN A 325 16.36 7.79 15.67
CA GLN A 325 17.75 7.33 15.44
C GLN A 325 18.08 7.22 13.95
N GLU A 326 17.26 6.49 13.20
CA GLU A 326 17.48 6.28 11.77
C GLU A 326 17.36 7.57 10.96
N ALA A 327 16.40 8.43 11.31
CA ALA A 327 16.21 9.72 10.63
C ALA A 327 17.40 10.65 10.85
N LEU A 328 17.91 10.78 12.07
CA LEU A 328 19.10 11.60 12.37
C LEU A 328 20.37 11.02 11.76
N GLN A 329 20.53 9.70 11.72
CA GLN A 329 21.63 9.07 10.99
C GLN A 329 21.57 9.38 9.48
N ASN A 330 20.38 9.41 8.90
CA ASN A 330 20.20 9.80 7.51
C ASN A 330 20.58 11.27 7.28
N VAL A 331 20.26 12.17 8.23
CA VAL A 331 20.73 13.56 8.20
C VAL A 331 22.25 13.61 8.19
N ALA A 332 22.92 12.93 9.11
CA ALA A 332 24.37 12.93 9.20
C ALA A 332 25.06 12.38 7.94
N LYS A 333 24.52 11.32 7.36
CA LYS A 333 25.08 10.65 6.18
C LYS A 333 24.83 11.41 4.87
N HIS A 334 23.68 12.09 4.75
CA HIS A 334 23.17 12.51 3.45
C HIS A 334 22.85 14.00 3.34
N ALA A 335 22.47 14.68 4.42
CA ALA A 335 21.96 16.05 4.33
C ALA A 335 23.06 17.10 4.15
N ARG A 336 24.30 16.85 4.64
CA ARG A 336 25.42 17.81 4.61
C ARG A 336 25.09 19.14 5.27
N VAL A 337 24.45 19.09 6.43
CA VAL A 337 24.02 20.29 7.20
C VAL A 337 24.56 20.27 8.60
N GLY A 338 24.65 21.45 9.22
CA GLY A 338 25.01 21.61 10.62
C GLY A 338 23.82 21.69 11.57
N GLU A 339 22.59 21.61 11.08
CA GLU A 339 21.39 21.76 11.90
C GLU A 339 20.29 20.79 11.50
N ALA A 340 19.57 20.21 12.49
CA ALA A 340 18.40 19.38 12.32
C ALA A 340 17.35 19.65 13.39
N GLY A 341 16.07 19.39 13.09
CA GLY A 341 14.95 19.54 14.02
C GLY A 341 14.29 18.20 14.30
N VAL A 342 13.99 17.94 15.56
CA VAL A 342 13.14 16.82 16.01
C VAL A 342 12.00 17.41 16.82
N GLU A 343 10.77 17.11 16.45
CA GLU A 343 9.58 17.59 17.14
C GLU A 343 8.67 16.39 17.44
N LEU A 344 8.34 16.20 18.72
CA LEU A 344 7.41 15.18 19.18
C LEU A 344 6.24 15.87 19.87
N THR A 345 5.05 15.70 19.34
CA THR A 345 3.81 16.23 19.91
C THR A 345 2.82 15.12 20.22
N ARG A 346 2.19 15.20 21.38
CA ARG A 346 1.06 14.35 21.75
C ARG A 346 -0.20 15.20 21.89
N THR A 347 -1.21 14.88 21.08
CA THR A 347 -2.57 15.39 21.19
C THR A 347 -3.51 14.26 21.60
N GLU A 348 -4.79 14.54 21.87
CA GLU A 348 -5.78 13.52 22.24
C GLU A 348 -5.81 12.38 21.20
N GLY A 349 -5.33 11.19 21.62
CA GLY A 349 -5.34 9.98 20.82
C GLY A 349 -4.32 9.90 19.67
N LEU A 350 -3.40 10.88 19.54
CA LEU A 350 -2.43 10.90 18.45
C LEU A 350 -1.04 11.33 18.92
N LEU A 351 -0.01 10.56 18.52
CA LEU A 351 1.40 10.90 18.69
C LEU A 351 2.02 11.25 17.33
N CYS A 352 2.58 12.45 17.22
CA CYS A 352 3.20 12.94 16.01
C CYS A 352 4.69 13.17 16.22
N LEU A 353 5.53 12.55 15.37
CA LEU A 353 6.96 12.79 15.28
C LEU A 353 7.27 13.48 13.96
N THR A 354 8.05 14.55 14.01
CA THR A 354 8.61 15.20 12.82
C THR A 354 10.11 15.32 12.96
N VAL A 355 10.85 14.86 11.95
CA VAL A 355 12.30 15.06 11.83
C VAL A 355 12.56 15.87 10.57
N SER A 356 13.31 16.97 10.68
CA SER A 356 13.53 17.88 9.57
C SER A 356 14.99 18.32 9.45
N ASP A 357 15.45 18.47 8.21
CA ASP A 357 16.72 19.10 7.86
C ASP A 357 16.53 20.08 6.70
N ARG A 358 17.50 21.00 6.53
CA ARG A 358 17.57 21.94 5.41
C ARG A 358 18.74 21.62 4.48
N GLY A 359 18.98 20.33 4.23
CA GLY A 359 20.12 19.86 3.49
C GLY A 359 19.92 19.67 2.01
N ALA A 360 20.75 18.78 1.44
CA ALA A 360 20.76 18.48 0.02
C ALA A 360 19.45 17.92 -0.50
N GLY A 361 18.58 17.39 0.37
CA GLY A 361 17.34 16.75 -0.01
C GLY A 361 17.53 15.52 -0.91
N MET A 362 16.44 14.97 -1.40
CA MET A 362 16.42 13.81 -2.30
C MET A 362 15.96 14.21 -3.70
N GLN A 363 16.63 13.71 -4.75
CA GLN A 363 16.19 13.89 -6.13
C GLN A 363 14.91 13.11 -6.41
N ALA A 364 13.88 13.80 -6.91
CA ALA A 364 12.56 13.22 -7.23
C ALA A 364 12.56 12.15 -8.34
N ASN A 365 13.66 11.99 -9.07
CA ASN A 365 13.77 11.11 -10.25
C ASN A 365 14.23 9.68 -9.95
N ARG A 366 14.18 9.22 -8.72
CA ARG A 366 14.37 7.80 -8.39
C ARG A 366 13.04 7.03 -8.25
N ALA A 367 12.06 7.37 -9.07
CA ALA A 367 10.90 6.51 -9.29
C ALA A 367 11.39 5.22 -9.98
N GLY A 368 11.69 4.17 -9.17
CA GLY A 368 12.20 2.88 -9.63
C GLY A 368 13.49 2.41 -8.95
N MET A 369 14.22 3.26 -8.22
CA MET A 369 15.26 2.76 -7.32
C MET A 369 14.67 2.31 -5.99
N PRO A 370 15.13 1.17 -5.41
CA PRO A 370 14.67 0.76 -4.09
C PRO A 370 14.95 1.91 -3.10
N ALA A 371 13.93 2.27 -2.33
CA ALA A 371 14.08 3.17 -1.20
C ALA A 371 15.28 2.71 -0.37
N SER A 372 16.09 3.64 0.17
CA SER A 372 17.22 3.25 1.03
C SER A 372 16.69 2.34 2.14
N LEU A 373 17.47 1.32 2.52
CA LEU A 373 17.09 0.35 3.56
C LEU A 373 16.57 1.06 4.83
N GLY A 374 17.14 2.21 5.18
CA GLY A 374 16.68 3.02 6.31
C GLY A 374 15.27 3.54 6.18
N LEU A 375 14.87 4.07 5.02
CA LEU A 375 13.50 4.55 4.79
C LEU A 375 12.48 3.40 4.76
N VAL A 376 12.88 2.22 4.24
CA VAL A 376 12.05 1.03 4.31
C VAL A 376 11.83 0.61 5.76
N SER A 377 12.90 0.58 6.57
CA SER A 377 12.84 0.26 7.99
C SER A 377 11.92 1.22 8.76
N ILE A 378 12.04 2.54 8.53
CA ILE A 378 11.15 3.55 9.14
C ILE A 378 9.69 3.28 8.79
N LYS A 379 9.40 3.04 7.51
CA LYS A 379 8.04 2.77 7.02
C LYS A 379 7.45 1.51 7.65
N GLU A 380 8.20 0.42 7.70
CA GLU A 380 7.73 -0.84 8.28
C GLU A 380 7.53 -0.72 9.80
N ARG A 381 8.46 -0.08 10.54
CA ARG A 381 8.29 0.20 11.97
C ARG A 381 7.06 1.04 12.26
N THR A 382 6.82 2.09 11.47
CA THR A 382 5.60 2.92 11.59
C THR A 382 4.35 2.09 11.40
N ARG A 383 4.36 1.16 10.43
CA ARG A 383 3.24 0.30 10.13
C ARG A 383 2.94 -0.71 11.27
N LEU A 384 3.97 -1.26 11.92
CA LEU A 384 3.81 -2.19 13.04
C LEU A 384 2.99 -1.58 14.19
N VAL A 385 3.10 -0.27 14.41
CA VAL A 385 2.32 0.48 15.40
C VAL A 385 1.06 1.14 14.81
N LYS A 386 0.60 0.68 13.64
CA LYS A 386 -0.58 1.20 12.92
C LYS A 386 -0.51 2.70 12.61
N GLY A 387 0.70 3.23 12.50
CA GLY A 387 0.96 4.63 12.19
C GLY A 387 0.95 4.94 10.70
N ALA A 388 0.90 6.23 10.37
CA ALA A 388 1.03 6.78 9.03
C ALA A 388 2.38 7.47 8.86
N PHE A 389 3.12 7.10 7.81
CA PHE A 389 4.41 7.66 7.43
C PHE A 389 4.26 8.64 6.27
N SER A 390 4.95 9.76 6.34
CA SER A 390 5.05 10.75 5.28
C SER A 390 6.47 11.26 5.16
N ILE A 391 6.91 11.55 3.93
CA ILE A 391 8.20 12.17 3.67
C ILE A 391 8.03 13.22 2.58
N GLN A 392 8.57 14.40 2.81
CA GLN A 392 8.63 15.50 1.85
C GLN A 392 10.08 15.91 1.72
N SER A 393 10.62 15.80 0.50
CA SER A 393 12.00 16.19 0.22
C SER A 393 12.08 16.78 -1.18
N ARG A 394 12.87 17.85 -1.30
CA ARG A 394 13.20 18.49 -2.57
C ARG A 394 14.69 18.75 -2.65
N PRO A 395 15.29 18.65 -3.83
CA PRO A 395 16.70 18.95 -4.00
C PRO A 395 17.03 20.36 -3.48
N ASN A 396 18.03 20.43 -2.61
CA ASN A 396 18.52 21.66 -1.93
C ASN A 396 17.50 22.41 -1.06
N GLU A 397 16.32 21.81 -0.77
CA GLU A 397 15.32 22.36 0.16
C GLU A 397 15.24 21.54 1.46
N GLY A 398 16.02 20.44 1.56
CA GLY A 398 16.03 19.55 2.72
C GLY A 398 14.98 18.45 2.68
N THR A 399 14.79 17.83 3.86
CA THR A 399 13.85 16.73 4.06
C THR A 399 13.02 16.95 5.31
N VAL A 400 11.73 16.67 5.22
CA VAL A 400 10.80 16.58 6.35
C VAL A 400 10.19 15.19 6.37
N LEU A 401 10.47 14.44 7.43
CA LEU A 401 9.94 13.13 7.72
C LEU A 401 8.88 13.27 8.81
N GLY A 402 7.68 12.79 8.56
CA GLY A 402 6.57 12.83 9.50
C GLY A 402 6.01 11.44 9.78
N VAL A 403 5.73 11.16 11.06
CA VAL A 403 5.06 9.93 11.52
C VAL A 403 3.93 10.31 12.44
N ARG A 404 2.76 9.69 12.23
CA ARG A 404 1.56 9.87 13.06
C ARG A 404 1.09 8.50 13.53
N ILE A 405 0.96 8.32 14.83
CA ILE A 405 0.62 7.04 15.47
C ILE A 405 -0.62 7.25 16.33
N PRO A 406 -1.71 6.49 16.12
CA PRO A 406 -2.87 6.49 17.02
C PRO A 406 -2.49 5.82 18.34
N LEU A 407 -2.93 6.39 19.48
CA LEU A 407 -2.68 5.89 20.82
C LEU A 407 -3.94 5.28 21.44
#